data_d94bc2248cbe483c25727fff3de8d6a1
#
_entry.id   d94bc2248cbe483c25727fff3de8d6a1
#
_cell.length_a   1.000
_cell.length_b   1.000
_cell.length_c   1.000
_cell.angle_alpha   90.00
_cell.angle_beta   90.00
_cell.angle_gamma   90.00
#
_symmetry.space_group_name_H-M   'P 1'
#
loop_
_entity.id
_entity.type
_entity.pdbx_description
1 polymer ?
#
loop_
_entity_poly.entity_id
_entity_poly.type
_entity_poly.pdbx_seq_one_letter_code
_entity_poly.pdbx_strand_id
1 'polypeptide(L)'
;MRTADFYYDLPQELIAQDPLEDRSSSRLMHLDKETGELEHTDFKHILNYLKPGDCLVVNDTKVIPARLYGHKKETGAVIEILLLKRRENDIWKCLVKPGKKARPGAVIDFGEGLLTGEIIDVVDEGNRLIQFHYEGIFEEILDQLGEMPLPPYITHKLQDKNRYQTVYAKHEGSAAAPTAGLHFTPELLEQVKEMGVNIAHVTLHVGLGTFRPVKVDDVEKHHMHSEFYIVEEDQAKLINDTKKNGGRVIAVGTTSCRTLESATGEDGIVKATSGWTEIFIYPGYRFKCIDALITNFHLPESTLLMLVSALAGKEKIMHAYEVAVQERYRFFSFGDAMFIS
;
A
#
# COMPACT_ATOMS: atom_id res chain seq x y z
N MET A 1 9.54 19.40 -13.61
CA MET A 1 8.86 19.53 -12.29
C MET A 1 9.82 19.05 -11.23
N ARG A 2 9.96 19.77 -10.10
CA ARG A 2 10.91 19.40 -9.06
C ARG A 2 10.20 18.68 -7.92
N THR A 3 10.88 17.75 -7.28
CA THR A 3 10.39 17.05 -6.09
C THR A 3 10.01 18.03 -4.98
N ALA A 4 10.82 19.07 -4.74
CA ALA A 4 10.56 20.13 -3.79
C ALA A 4 9.26 20.94 -4.04
N ASP A 5 8.68 20.87 -5.24
CA ASP A 5 7.40 21.50 -5.55
C ASP A 5 6.20 20.84 -4.81
N PHE A 6 6.44 19.66 -4.20
CA PHE A 6 5.48 18.89 -3.39
C PHE A 6 5.83 18.92 -1.88
N TYR A 7 6.62 19.85 -1.46
CA TYR A 7 6.92 20.06 -0.05
C TYR A 7 5.77 20.77 0.67
N TYR A 8 5.44 20.29 1.86
CA TYR A 8 4.62 20.98 2.85
C TYR A 8 5.19 20.67 4.25
N ASP A 9 4.96 21.57 5.20
CA ASP A 9 5.41 21.35 6.58
C ASP A 9 4.48 20.38 7.30
N LEU A 10 4.99 19.21 7.68
CA LEU A 10 4.24 18.19 8.41
C LEU A 10 4.80 18.04 9.82
N PRO A 11 4.08 18.50 10.85
CA PRO A 11 4.43 18.24 12.24
C PRO A 11 4.48 16.73 12.52
N GLN A 12 5.55 16.28 13.16
CA GLN A 12 5.78 14.86 13.43
C GLN A 12 4.68 14.22 14.28
N GLU A 13 4.08 15.00 15.20
CA GLU A 13 2.99 14.54 16.05
C GLU A 13 1.69 14.22 15.28
N LEU A 14 1.54 14.65 14.03
CA LEU A 14 0.41 14.30 13.18
C LEU A 14 0.57 12.94 12.49
N ILE A 15 1.76 12.36 12.51
CA ILE A 15 2.01 11.03 11.97
C ILE A 15 1.43 9.98 12.92
N ALA A 16 0.35 9.32 12.49
CA ALA A 16 -0.35 8.34 13.32
C ALA A 16 0.54 7.12 13.62
N GLN A 17 0.73 6.82 14.90
CA GLN A 17 1.50 5.67 15.35
C GLN A 17 0.65 4.45 15.62
N ASP A 18 -0.61 4.64 15.99
CA ASP A 18 -1.55 3.59 16.38
C ASP A 18 -2.85 3.69 15.57
N PRO A 19 -3.46 2.55 15.20
CA PRO A 19 -4.79 2.56 14.60
C PRO A 19 -5.85 2.99 15.62
N LEU A 20 -6.92 3.63 15.15
CA LEU A 20 -8.09 3.89 15.95
C LEU A 20 -8.79 2.58 16.34
N GLU A 21 -9.47 2.53 17.48
CA GLU A 21 -10.20 1.34 17.93
C GLU A 21 -11.26 0.93 16.89
N ASP A 22 -12.12 1.88 16.50
CA ASP A 22 -13.03 1.71 15.36
C ASP A 22 -12.38 2.25 14.07
N ARG A 23 -12.23 1.39 13.07
CA ARG A 23 -11.62 1.72 11.76
C ARG A 23 -12.37 2.84 11.04
N SER A 24 -13.70 2.83 11.10
CA SER A 24 -14.56 3.77 10.37
C SER A 24 -14.74 5.10 11.08
N SER A 25 -14.21 5.26 12.29
CA SER A 25 -14.24 6.52 13.06
C SER A 25 -13.12 7.50 12.68
N SER A 26 -12.22 7.14 11.76
CA SER A 26 -11.25 8.07 11.20
C SER A 26 -11.97 9.24 10.52
N ARG A 27 -11.32 10.40 10.49
CA ARG A 27 -11.85 11.56 9.77
C ARG A 27 -11.75 11.32 8.25
N LEU A 28 -12.65 11.94 7.52
CA LEU A 28 -12.66 11.96 6.06
C LEU A 28 -12.69 13.41 5.58
N MET A 29 -11.73 13.77 4.74
CA MET A 29 -11.77 15.01 3.96
C MET A 29 -12.24 14.67 2.54
N HIS A 30 -13.38 15.19 2.13
CA HIS A 30 -13.80 15.16 0.72
C HIS A 30 -13.24 16.37 0.00
N LEU A 31 -12.58 16.14 -1.11
CA LEU A 31 -12.10 17.16 -2.05
C LEU A 31 -12.85 17.00 -3.37
N ASP A 32 -13.65 18.00 -3.71
CA ASP A 32 -14.17 18.13 -5.07
C ASP A 32 -13.02 18.54 -6.01
N LYS A 33 -12.66 17.65 -6.92
CA LYS A 33 -11.50 17.86 -7.81
C LYS A 33 -11.74 18.93 -8.86
N GLU A 34 -13.01 19.25 -9.16
CA GLU A 34 -13.35 20.30 -10.14
C GLU A 34 -13.31 21.69 -9.49
N THR A 35 -13.95 21.85 -8.33
CA THR A 35 -14.06 23.14 -7.64
C THR A 35 -12.93 23.41 -6.67
N GLY A 36 -12.36 22.37 -6.06
CA GLY A 36 -11.39 22.47 -4.95
C GLY A 36 -12.04 22.65 -3.58
N GLU A 37 -13.38 22.57 -3.51
CA GLU A 37 -14.11 22.65 -2.23
C GLU A 37 -13.75 21.48 -1.32
N LEU A 38 -13.65 21.76 -0.04
CA LEU A 38 -13.32 20.81 1.01
C LEU A 38 -14.50 20.63 1.97
N GLU A 39 -14.85 19.37 2.25
CA GLU A 39 -15.81 19.00 3.27
C GLU A 39 -15.15 18.09 4.31
N HIS A 40 -15.50 18.25 5.56
CA HIS A 40 -14.95 17.49 6.68
C HIS A 40 -16.02 16.63 7.33
N THR A 41 -15.75 15.33 7.48
CA THR A 41 -16.68 14.38 8.11
C THR A 41 -15.89 13.18 8.69
N ASP A 42 -16.57 12.12 9.09
CA ASP A 42 -15.99 10.84 9.47
C ASP A 42 -16.09 9.83 8.32
N PHE A 43 -15.20 8.85 8.28
CA PHE A 43 -15.14 7.87 7.20
C PHE A 43 -16.42 7.05 7.02
N LYS A 44 -17.14 6.75 8.10
CA LYS A 44 -18.44 6.08 8.03
C LYS A 44 -19.47 6.79 7.14
N HIS A 45 -19.31 8.09 6.94
CA HIS A 45 -20.16 8.90 6.07
C HIS A 45 -19.75 8.88 4.59
N ILE A 46 -18.78 8.05 4.21
CA ILE A 46 -18.41 7.83 2.80
C ILE A 46 -19.62 7.47 1.93
N LEU A 47 -20.63 6.81 2.55
CA LEU A 47 -21.89 6.44 1.91
C LEU A 47 -22.60 7.64 1.29
N ASN A 48 -22.47 8.83 1.87
CA ASN A 48 -23.11 10.06 1.36
C ASN A 48 -22.55 10.52 0.01
N TYR A 49 -21.36 10.06 -0.35
CA TYR A 49 -20.64 10.42 -1.57
C TYR A 49 -20.72 9.35 -2.66
N LEU A 50 -21.23 8.15 -2.31
CA LEU A 50 -21.40 7.05 -3.24
C LEU A 50 -22.80 7.07 -3.86
N LYS A 51 -22.91 6.51 -5.07
CA LYS A 51 -24.17 6.43 -5.82
C LYS A 51 -24.43 5.01 -6.29
N PRO A 52 -25.69 4.57 -6.37
CA PRO A 52 -26.01 3.28 -7.01
C PRO A 52 -25.39 3.21 -8.40
N GLY A 53 -24.78 2.08 -8.73
CA GLY A 53 -24.07 1.87 -9.97
C GLY A 53 -22.58 2.22 -9.96
N ASP A 54 -22.07 2.90 -8.92
CA ASP A 54 -20.63 3.05 -8.71
C ASP A 54 -19.95 1.69 -8.47
N CYS A 55 -18.64 1.63 -8.66
CA CYS A 55 -17.81 0.50 -8.31
C CYS A 55 -16.62 0.94 -7.46
N LEU A 56 -16.54 0.45 -6.22
CA LEU A 56 -15.34 0.52 -5.41
C LEU A 56 -14.38 -0.58 -5.85
N VAL A 57 -13.14 -0.22 -6.16
CA VAL A 57 -12.10 -1.19 -6.49
C VAL A 57 -11.10 -1.25 -5.36
N VAL A 58 -11.03 -2.40 -4.70
CA VAL A 58 -10.19 -2.65 -3.53
C VAL A 58 -9.02 -3.57 -3.86
N ASN A 59 -7.90 -3.36 -3.18
CA ASN A 59 -6.74 -4.25 -3.29
C ASN A 59 -6.80 -5.30 -2.18
N ASP A 60 -7.01 -6.57 -2.55
CA ASP A 60 -7.20 -7.69 -1.64
C ASP A 60 -5.90 -8.42 -1.26
N THR A 61 -4.76 -7.77 -1.49
CA THR A 61 -3.47 -8.31 -1.05
C THR A 61 -3.43 -8.47 0.46
N LYS A 62 -2.77 -9.54 0.91
CA LYS A 62 -2.56 -9.85 2.33
C LYS A 62 -1.09 -9.68 2.69
N VAL A 63 -0.83 -8.94 3.77
CA VAL A 63 0.51 -8.76 4.31
C VAL A 63 0.94 -10.05 5.01
N ILE A 64 2.13 -10.52 4.70
CA ILE A 64 2.77 -11.62 5.42
C ILE A 64 3.60 -11.08 6.59
N PRO A 65 3.76 -11.81 7.69
CA PRO A 65 4.63 -11.42 8.81
C PRO A 65 6.10 -11.58 8.42
N ALA A 66 6.54 -10.74 7.49
CA ALA A 66 7.77 -10.87 6.74
C ALA A 66 9.03 -10.46 7.50
N ARG A 67 8.91 -9.89 8.72
CA ARG A 67 10.05 -9.47 9.53
C ARG A 67 10.42 -10.55 10.52
N LEU A 68 11.64 -11.05 10.41
CA LEU A 68 12.19 -12.14 11.23
C LEU A 68 13.40 -11.65 12.03
N TYR A 69 13.51 -12.08 13.28
CA TYR A 69 14.67 -11.87 14.12
C TYR A 69 15.30 -13.22 14.45
N GLY A 70 16.57 -13.37 14.12
CA GLY A 70 17.31 -14.59 14.35
C GLY A 70 18.71 -14.32 14.89
N HIS A 71 19.43 -15.40 15.22
CA HIS A 71 20.78 -15.35 15.72
C HIS A 71 21.74 -16.04 14.77
N LYS A 72 22.84 -15.37 14.42
CA LYS A 72 23.90 -16.00 13.64
C LYS A 72 24.48 -17.17 14.44
N LYS A 73 24.45 -18.41 13.90
CA LYS A 73 24.85 -19.64 14.61
C LYS A 73 26.27 -19.57 15.17
N GLU A 74 27.19 -18.97 14.44
CA GLU A 74 28.60 -18.91 14.86
C GLU A 74 28.86 -17.93 16.01
N THR A 75 28.14 -16.81 16.07
CA THR A 75 28.52 -15.68 16.95
C THR A 75 27.42 -15.24 17.91
N GLY A 76 26.19 -15.78 17.76
CA GLY A 76 25.02 -15.34 18.52
C GLY A 76 24.54 -13.93 18.18
N ALA A 77 25.13 -13.29 17.16
CA ALA A 77 24.75 -11.93 16.79
C ALA A 77 23.31 -11.88 16.28
N VAL A 78 22.52 -10.95 16.80
CA VAL A 78 21.14 -10.72 16.34
C VAL A 78 21.16 -10.19 14.90
N ILE A 79 20.34 -10.78 14.05
CA ILE A 79 20.13 -10.42 12.65
C ILE A 79 18.64 -10.22 12.43
N GLU A 80 18.26 -9.05 11.93
CA GLU A 80 16.92 -8.77 11.41
C GLU A 80 16.89 -9.09 9.92
N ILE A 81 15.90 -9.86 9.50
CA ILE A 81 15.63 -10.16 8.10
C ILE A 81 14.24 -9.71 7.75
N LEU A 82 14.09 -9.08 6.59
CA LEU A 82 12.82 -8.72 6.02
C LEU A 82 12.67 -9.38 4.66
N LEU A 83 11.72 -10.29 4.56
CA LEU A 83 11.39 -11.00 3.33
C LEU A 83 10.81 -10.04 2.29
N LEU A 84 11.36 -10.04 1.06
CA LEU A 84 10.92 -9.15 -0.02
C LEU A 84 10.24 -9.91 -1.15
N LYS A 85 10.88 -10.97 -1.64
CA LYS A 85 10.41 -11.73 -2.79
C LYS A 85 10.87 -13.18 -2.71
N ARG A 86 9.92 -14.11 -2.78
CA ARG A 86 10.20 -15.54 -2.91
C ARG A 86 10.66 -15.86 -4.33
N ARG A 87 11.65 -16.72 -4.45
CA ARG A 87 12.16 -17.33 -5.67
C ARG A 87 11.93 -18.85 -5.59
N GLU A 88 12.41 -19.58 -6.59
CA GLU A 88 12.38 -21.04 -6.59
C GLU A 88 13.18 -21.64 -5.43
N ASN A 89 12.82 -22.84 -5.02
CA ASN A 89 13.54 -23.65 -4.01
C ASN A 89 13.71 -22.95 -2.64
N ASP A 90 12.68 -22.24 -2.16
CA ASP A 90 12.67 -21.52 -0.88
C ASP A 90 13.80 -20.50 -0.70
N ILE A 91 14.31 -20.00 -1.81
CA ILE A 91 15.21 -18.86 -1.83
C ILE A 91 14.40 -17.58 -1.78
N TRP A 92 14.78 -16.68 -0.88
CA TRP A 92 14.15 -15.37 -0.76
C TRP A 92 15.16 -14.25 -0.97
N LYS A 93 14.73 -13.21 -1.69
CA LYS A 93 15.42 -11.90 -1.67
C LYS A 93 14.97 -11.18 -0.39
N CYS A 94 15.94 -10.74 0.43
CA CYS A 94 15.70 -10.16 1.73
C CYS A 94 16.51 -8.90 1.97
N LEU A 95 15.95 -7.96 2.75
CA LEU A 95 16.76 -6.96 3.46
C LEU A 95 17.31 -7.57 4.74
N VAL A 96 18.54 -7.21 5.11
CA VAL A 96 19.20 -7.76 6.30
C VAL A 96 19.89 -6.67 7.09
N LYS A 97 19.69 -6.66 8.40
CA LYS A 97 20.36 -5.75 9.36
C LYS A 97 20.98 -6.54 10.53
N PRO A 98 22.24 -6.26 10.89
CA PRO A 98 23.22 -5.46 10.16
C PRO A 98 23.85 -6.26 8.99
N GLY A 99 23.85 -5.68 7.79
CA GLY A 99 24.35 -6.37 6.57
C GLY A 99 25.82 -6.82 6.66
N LYS A 100 26.65 -6.12 7.43
CA LYS A 100 28.08 -6.47 7.63
C LYS A 100 28.27 -7.83 8.32
N LYS A 101 27.31 -8.28 9.13
CA LYS A 101 27.36 -9.56 9.83
C LYS A 101 26.74 -10.71 9.03
N ALA A 102 25.98 -10.42 7.99
CA ALA A 102 25.28 -11.37 7.13
C ALA A 102 25.98 -11.46 5.76
N ARG A 103 27.11 -12.15 5.72
CA ARG A 103 27.90 -12.44 4.50
C ARG A 103 27.50 -13.81 3.93
N PRO A 104 27.74 -14.08 2.64
CA PRO A 104 27.54 -15.42 2.07
C PRO A 104 28.20 -16.50 2.91
N GLY A 105 27.49 -17.63 3.12
CA GLY A 105 27.88 -18.73 4.00
C GLY A 105 27.46 -18.54 5.47
N ALA A 106 26.96 -17.36 5.87
CA ALA A 106 26.44 -17.19 7.22
C ALA A 106 25.11 -17.92 7.40
N VAL A 107 24.98 -18.67 8.50
CA VAL A 107 23.75 -19.37 8.87
C VAL A 107 23.10 -18.68 10.06
N ILE A 108 21.80 -18.40 9.92
CA ILE A 108 20.99 -17.68 10.91
C ILE A 108 19.89 -18.62 11.39
N ASP A 109 19.75 -18.73 12.70
CA ASP A 109 18.74 -19.52 13.37
C ASP A 109 17.60 -18.67 13.88
N PHE A 110 16.37 -19.12 13.65
CA PHE A 110 15.14 -18.47 14.07
C PHE A 110 14.30 -19.47 14.88
N GLY A 111 13.83 -19.05 16.04
CA GLY A 111 12.93 -19.88 16.87
C GLY A 111 13.55 -21.20 17.32
N GLU A 112 14.82 -21.19 17.74
CA GLU A 112 15.50 -22.37 18.29
C GLU A 112 15.53 -23.59 17.34
N GLY A 113 15.77 -23.30 16.05
CA GLY A 113 15.86 -24.34 15.01
C GLY A 113 14.60 -24.57 14.21
N LEU A 114 13.51 -23.86 14.50
CA LEU A 114 12.26 -23.99 13.75
C LEU A 114 12.42 -23.55 12.28
N LEU A 115 13.27 -22.55 12.06
CA LEU A 115 13.64 -22.03 10.75
C LEU A 115 15.13 -21.71 10.73
N THR A 116 15.80 -22.10 9.67
CA THR A 116 17.22 -21.75 9.45
C THR A 116 17.35 -21.06 8.10
N GLY A 117 18.10 -19.98 8.03
CA GLY A 117 18.41 -19.25 6.78
C GLY A 117 19.90 -19.24 6.51
N GLU A 118 20.31 -19.68 5.31
CA GLU A 118 21.67 -19.59 4.82
C GLU A 118 21.79 -18.42 3.84
N ILE A 119 22.69 -17.49 4.08
CA ILE A 119 23.01 -16.41 3.16
C ILE A 119 23.76 -16.98 1.97
N ILE A 120 23.13 -16.99 0.79
CA ILE A 120 23.74 -17.51 -0.45
C ILE A 120 24.55 -16.44 -1.15
N ASP A 121 23.98 -15.24 -1.32
CA ASP A 121 24.59 -14.18 -2.10
C ASP A 121 24.16 -12.77 -1.65
N VAL A 122 24.91 -11.78 -2.13
CA VAL A 122 24.60 -10.35 -1.99
C VAL A 122 24.23 -9.81 -3.36
N VAL A 123 23.01 -9.30 -3.49
CA VAL A 123 22.48 -8.79 -4.74
C VAL A 123 22.23 -7.28 -4.70
N ASP A 124 21.56 -6.75 -5.70
CA ASP A 124 21.31 -5.32 -5.89
C ASP A 124 20.88 -4.62 -4.61
N GLU A 125 21.32 -3.39 -4.43
CA GLU A 125 21.02 -2.54 -3.28
C GLU A 125 21.45 -3.11 -1.91
N GLY A 126 22.36 -4.10 -1.90
CA GLY A 126 22.81 -4.76 -0.70
C GLY A 126 21.82 -5.75 -0.10
N ASN A 127 20.80 -6.14 -0.84
CA ASN A 127 19.89 -7.22 -0.47
C ASN A 127 20.65 -8.56 -0.43
N ARG A 128 20.08 -9.55 0.26
CA ARG A 128 20.61 -10.91 0.36
C ARG A 128 19.69 -11.90 -0.33
N LEU A 129 20.27 -12.91 -0.94
CA LEU A 129 19.57 -14.15 -1.26
C LEU A 129 19.77 -15.11 -0.09
N ILE A 130 18.67 -15.59 0.47
CA ILE A 130 18.66 -16.48 1.62
C ILE A 130 17.91 -17.76 1.25
N GLN A 131 18.57 -18.90 1.40
CA GLN A 131 17.96 -20.21 1.34
C GLN A 131 17.41 -20.56 2.71
N PHE A 132 16.11 -20.79 2.82
CA PHE A 132 15.49 -21.23 4.05
C PHE A 132 15.39 -22.75 4.12
N HIS A 133 15.60 -23.29 5.32
CA HIS A 133 15.46 -24.70 5.65
C HIS A 133 14.54 -24.84 6.86
N TYR A 134 13.52 -25.68 6.75
CA TYR A 134 12.46 -25.87 7.73
C TYR A 134 11.76 -27.20 7.51
N GLU A 135 10.97 -27.65 8.48
CA GLU A 135 10.03 -28.77 8.34
C GLU A 135 8.59 -28.24 8.44
N GLY A 136 7.70 -28.74 7.59
CA GLY A 136 6.29 -28.34 7.56
C GLY A 136 5.96 -27.25 6.56
N ILE A 137 5.06 -26.33 6.93
CA ILE A 137 4.54 -25.26 6.09
C ILE A 137 5.21 -23.95 6.45
N PHE A 138 5.86 -23.33 5.47
CA PHE A 138 6.63 -22.08 5.68
C PHE A 138 5.77 -20.94 6.24
N GLU A 139 4.56 -20.80 5.73
CA GLU A 139 3.61 -19.78 6.12
C GLU A 139 3.19 -19.91 7.60
N GLU A 140 3.01 -21.13 8.10
CA GLU A 140 2.71 -21.40 9.52
C GLU A 140 3.88 -21.03 10.43
N ILE A 141 5.10 -21.29 9.96
CA ILE A 141 6.33 -20.90 10.68
C ILE A 141 6.47 -19.38 10.70
N LEU A 142 6.16 -18.69 9.60
CA LEU A 142 6.15 -17.23 9.57
C LEU A 142 5.12 -16.63 10.52
N ASP A 143 3.95 -17.25 10.65
CA ASP A 143 2.93 -16.79 11.60
C ASP A 143 3.38 -16.88 13.06
N GLN A 144 4.23 -17.87 13.37
CA GLN A 144 4.80 -18.05 14.70
C GLN A 144 5.97 -17.09 14.99
N LEU A 145 6.91 -16.96 14.04
CA LEU A 145 8.18 -16.27 14.23
C LEU A 145 8.17 -14.83 13.73
N GLY A 146 7.32 -14.53 12.73
CA GLY A 146 7.35 -13.27 12.01
C GLY A 146 6.59 -12.16 12.71
N GLU A 147 7.08 -10.95 12.49
CA GLU A 147 6.38 -9.71 12.85
C GLU A 147 5.87 -9.01 11.58
N MET A 148 4.76 -8.27 11.72
CA MET A 148 4.23 -7.45 10.63
C MET A 148 5.24 -6.37 10.25
N PRO A 149 5.58 -6.22 8.96
CA PRO A 149 6.58 -5.27 8.50
C PRO A 149 5.98 -3.86 8.43
N LEU A 150 5.77 -3.24 9.59
CA LEU A 150 5.26 -1.87 9.65
C LEU A 150 6.22 -0.89 8.94
N PRO A 151 5.69 0.17 8.31
CA PRO A 151 6.49 1.22 7.73
C PRO A 151 7.45 1.84 8.76
N PRO A 152 8.61 2.37 8.32
CA PRO A 152 9.66 2.83 9.24
C PRO A 152 9.28 4.05 10.09
N TYR A 153 8.24 4.79 9.72
CA TYR A 153 7.72 5.92 10.49
C TYR A 153 6.78 5.50 11.64
N ILE A 154 6.34 4.24 11.67
CA ILE A 154 5.61 3.66 12.80
C ILE A 154 6.64 3.01 13.72
N THR A 155 6.82 3.60 14.90
CA THR A 155 7.79 3.16 15.91
C THR A 155 7.13 2.41 17.06
N HIS A 156 5.81 2.52 17.20
CA HIS A 156 5.04 1.79 18.18
C HIS A 156 4.86 0.33 17.75
N LYS A 157 4.95 -0.58 18.71
CA LYS A 157 4.69 -2.00 18.46
C LYS A 157 3.18 -2.23 18.35
N LEU A 158 2.76 -2.81 17.25
CA LEU A 158 1.37 -3.17 17.02
C LEU A 158 0.95 -4.32 17.95
N GLN A 159 -0.09 -4.10 18.75
CA GLN A 159 -0.59 -5.10 19.69
C GLN A 159 -1.39 -6.21 19.00
N ASP A 160 -2.19 -5.85 18.01
CA ASP A 160 -2.97 -6.78 17.18
C ASP A 160 -2.50 -6.72 15.73
N LYS A 161 -1.88 -7.80 15.25
CA LYS A 161 -1.38 -7.94 13.88
C LYS A 161 -2.47 -7.68 12.83
N ASN A 162 -3.74 -8.03 13.12
CA ASN A 162 -4.87 -7.87 12.20
C ASN A 162 -5.23 -6.40 11.96
N ARG A 163 -4.75 -5.48 12.78
CA ARG A 163 -4.99 -4.04 12.57
C ARG A 163 -4.21 -3.49 11.37
N TYR A 164 -3.16 -4.18 10.92
CA TYR A 164 -2.44 -3.86 9.68
C TYR A 164 -2.81 -4.81 8.53
N GLN A 165 -4.09 -5.20 8.47
CA GLN A 165 -4.72 -5.93 7.39
C GLN A 165 -6.07 -5.31 7.06
N THR A 166 -6.45 -5.30 5.79
CA THR A 166 -7.82 -4.99 5.38
C THR A 166 -8.75 -6.14 5.74
N VAL A 167 -10.03 -5.85 5.93
CA VAL A 167 -11.03 -6.88 6.26
C VAL A 167 -11.33 -7.82 5.08
N TYR A 168 -10.85 -7.48 3.89
CA TYR A 168 -10.98 -8.26 2.67
C TYR A 168 -9.65 -8.84 2.14
N ALA A 169 -8.58 -8.78 2.95
CA ALA A 169 -7.28 -9.34 2.58
C ALA A 169 -7.38 -10.84 2.31
N LYS A 170 -6.89 -11.27 1.13
CA LYS A 170 -7.04 -12.65 0.64
C LYS A 170 -5.73 -13.24 0.11
N HIS A 171 -5.06 -12.55 -0.80
CA HIS A 171 -3.90 -13.07 -1.53
C HIS A 171 -2.58 -12.66 -0.85
N GLU A 172 -1.90 -13.64 -0.25
CA GLU A 172 -0.62 -13.42 0.44
C GLU A 172 0.51 -13.02 -0.52
N GLY A 173 1.44 -12.20 -0.04
CA GLY A 173 2.63 -11.80 -0.81
C GLY A 173 3.05 -10.35 -0.64
N SER A 174 2.31 -9.56 0.13
CA SER A 174 2.60 -8.14 0.32
C SER A 174 3.51 -7.89 1.52
N ALA A 175 4.44 -6.95 1.36
CA ALA A 175 5.26 -6.43 2.45
C ALA A 175 4.60 -5.22 3.17
N ALA A 176 3.51 -4.69 2.63
CA ALA A 176 2.76 -3.58 3.23
C ALA A 176 1.26 -3.68 2.93
N ALA A 177 0.43 -3.19 3.85
CA ALA A 177 -1.01 -3.14 3.66
C ALA A 177 -1.42 -2.02 2.68
N PRO A 178 -2.49 -2.20 1.90
CA PRO A 178 -3.14 -1.12 1.17
C PRO A 178 -3.97 -0.27 2.14
N THR A 179 -3.30 0.70 2.77
CA THR A 179 -3.76 1.33 4.02
C THR A 179 -5.05 2.13 3.91
N ALA A 180 -5.42 2.64 2.74
CA ALA A 180 -6.73 3.26 2.53
C ALA A 180 -7.90 2.28 2.76
N GLY A 181 -7.67 0.99 2.56
CA GLY A 181 -8.65 -0.05 2.85
C GLY A 181 -8.84 -0.35 4.33
N LEU A 182 -7.92 0.10 5.18
CA LEU A 182 -8.00 -0.13 6.63
C LEU A 182 -9.18 0.61 7.29
N HIS A 183 -9.73 1.63 6.64
CA HIS A 183 -10.89 2.38 7.14
C HIS A 183 -12.21 1.61 7.03
N PHE A 184 -12.28 0.62 6.15
CA PHE A 184 -13.49 -0.18 5.96
C PHE A 184 -13.65 -1.24 7.03
N THR A 185 -14.90 -1.39 7.49
CA THR A 185 -15.37 -2.53 8.29
C THR A 185 -16.21 -3.45 7.42
N PRO A 186 -16.43 -4.73 7.81
CA PRO A 186 -17.35 -5.61 7.09
C PRO A 186 -18.77 -5.02 6.97
N GLU A 187 -19.24 -4.38 8.04
CA GLU A 187 -20.57 -3.75 8.11
C GLU A 187 -20.69 -2.59 7.13
N LEU A 188 -19.67 -1.73 7.05
CA LEU A 188 -19.65 -0.61 6.12
C LEU A 188 -19.63 -1.09 4.66
N LEU A 189 -18.87 -2.15 4.36
CA LEU A 189 -18.85 -2.75 3.01
C LEU A 189 -20.21 -3.36 2.64
N GLU A 190 -20.91 -3.95 3.60
CA GLU A 190 -22.25 -4.47 3.35
C GLU A 190 -23.23 -3.34 3.04
N GLN A 191 -23.21 -2.24 3.80
CA GLN A 191 -24.00 -1.06 3.53
C GLN A 191 -23.71 -0.46 2.13
N VAL A 192 -22.45 -0.46 1.71
CA VAL A 192 -22.04 -0.05 0.34
C VAL A 192 -22.74 -0.92 -0.71
N LYS A 193 -22.77 -2.24 -0.54
CA LYS A 193 -23.46 -3.16 -1.46
C LYS A 193 -24.98 -2.96 -1.46
N GLU A 194 -25.57 -2.78 -0.28
CA GLU A 194 -27.01 -2.53 -0.13
C GLU A 194 -27.46 -1.26 -0.85
N MET A 195 -26.56 -0.27 -1.00
CA MET A 195 -26.81 0.93 -1.81
C MET A 195 -26.80 0.67 -3.32
N GLY A 196 -26.46 -0.53 -3.78
CA GLY A 196 -26.28 -0.84 -5.21
C GLY A 196 -24.92 -0.42 -5.76
N VAL A 197 -23.92 -0.25 -4.90
CA VAL A 197 -22.54 0.00 -5.29
C VAL A 197 -21.81 -1.34 -5.42
N ASN A 198 -21.15 -1.56 -6.55
CA ASN A 198 -20.35 -2.76 -6.76
C ASN A 198 -19.02 -2.67 -6.00
N ILE A 199 -18.48 -3.82 -5.61
CA ILE A 199 -17.13 -3.93 -5.04
C ILE A 199 -16.34 -4.90 -5.91
N ALA A 200 -15.34 -4.39 -6.62
CA ALA A 200 -14.40 -5.18 -7.41
C ALA A 200 -13.07 -5.34 -6.66
N HIS A 201 -12.44 -6.49 -6.84
CA HIS A 201 -11.18 -6.84 -6.22
C HIS A 201 -10.06 -6.90 -7.25
N VAL A 202 -8.96 -6.25 -6.94
CA VAL A 202 -7.69 -6.39 -7.67
C VAL A 202 -6.61 -6.79 -6.67
N THR A 203 -5.52 -7.36 -7.14
CA THR A 203 -4.38 -7.70 -6.29
C THR A 203 -3.16 -6.92 -6.76
N LEU A 204 -2.49 -6.20 -5.86
CA LEU A 204 -1.16 -5.68 -6.06
C LEU A 204 -0.35 -5.94 -4.80
N HIS A 205 0.73 -6.69 -4.94
CA HIS A 205 1.64 -6.96 -3.84
C HIS A 205 2.58 -5.78 -3.63
N VAL A 206 2.33 -5.04 -2.56
CA VAL A 206 3.06 -3.82 -2.23
C VAL A 206 4.47 -4.18 -1.74
N GLY A 207 5.48 -3.63 -2.42
CA GLY A 207 6.87 -3.73 -2.00
C GLY A 207 7.26 -2.63 -1.01
N LEU A 208 8.35 -2.84 -0.27
CA LEU A 208 8.89 -1.85 0.66
C LEU A 208 9.41 -0.58 -0.01
N GLY A 209 9.59 -0.61 -1.33
CA GLY A 209 10.00 0.55 -2.11
C GLY A 209 9.05 1.73 -1.97
N THR A 210 7.76 1.48 -1.72
CA THR A 210 6.72 2.50 -1.53
C THR A 210 7.01 3.45 -0.36
N PHE A 211 7.80 3.02 0.63
CA PHE A 211 8.17 3.85 1.79
C PHE A 211 9.52 4.53 1.64
N ARG A 212 10.21 4.37 0.52
CA ARG A 212 11.48 5.04 0.26
C ARG A 212 11.23 6.47 -0.21
N PRO A 213 11.96 7.46 0.33
CA PRO A 213 11.86 8.82 -0.18
C PRO A 213 12.36 8.92 -1.61
N VAL A 214 11.78 9.84 -2.37
CA VAL A 214 12.30 10.21 -3.70
C VAL A 214 13.68 10.85 -3.51
N LYS A 215 14.67 10.35 -4.26
CA LYS A 215 16.08 10.79 -4.12
C LYS A 215 16.55 11.71 -5.25
N VAL A 216 15.68 12.02 -6.17
CA VAL A 216 15.98 12.86 -7.35
C VAL A 216 15.31 14.20 -7.22
N ASP A 217 15.97 15.26 -7.69
CA ASP A 217 15.41 16.61 -7.69
C ASP A 217 14.36 16.80 -8.79
N ASP A 218 14.53 16.12 -9.92
CA ASP A 218 13.64 16.16 -11.07
C ASP A 218 12.72 14.95 -11.06
N VAL A 219 11.41 15.19 -10.93
CA VAL A 219 10.38 14.14 -10.86
C VAL A 219 10.46 13.17 -12.02
N GLU A 220 10.74 13.64 -13.24
CA GLU A 220 10.77 12.81 -14.46
C GLU A 220 11.94 11.79 -14.45
N LYS A 221 12.95 12.00 -13.61
CA LYS A 221 14.10 11.08 -13.45
C LYS A 221 13.89 10.02 -12.38
N HIS A 222 12.74 10.03 -11.71
CA HIS A 222 12.44 9.02 -10.71
C HIS A 222 12.02 7.71 -11.36
N HIS A 223 12.60 6.60 -10.91
CA HIS A 223 12.22 5.25 -11.32
C HIS A 223 11.44 4.58 -10.20
N MET A 224 10.21 4.18 -10.52
CA MET A 224 9.36 3.44 -9.58
C MET A 224 9.85 2.01 -9.40
N HIS A 225 9.63 1.49 -8.20
CA HIS A 225 9.83 0.06 -7.95
C HIS A 225 8.78 -0.77 -8.67
N SER A 226 9.22 -1.93 -9.16
CA SER A 226 8.35 -2.88 -9.83
C SER A 226 7.51 -3.65 -8.81
N GLU A 227 6.19 -3.69 -8.99
CA GLU A 227 5.25 -4.40 -8.13
C GLU A 227 4.34 -5.30 -8.99
N PHE A 228 4.06 -6.51 -8.46
CA PHE A 228 3.26 -7.49 -9.19
C PHE A 228 1.77 -7.26 -8.94
N TYR A 229 0.98 -7.25 -10.01
CA TYR A 229 -0.46 -7.07 -9.94
C TYR A 229 -1.23 -8.13 -10.73
N ILE A 230 -2.49 -8.33 -10.35
CA ILE A 230 -3.44 -9.22 -11.00
C ILE A 230 -4.80 -8.52 -11.07
N VAL A 231 -5.44 -8.63 -12.24
CA VAL A 231 -6.85 -8.30 -12.46
C VAL A 231 -7.51 -9.51 -13.09
N GLU A 232 -8.40 -10.15 -12.35
CA GLU A 232 -9.14 -11.33 -12.80
C GLU A 232 -10.24 -10.95 -13.81
N GLU A 233 -10.67 -11.91 -14.64
CA GLU A 233 -11.58 -11.67 -15.77
C GLU A 233 -12.95 -11.15 -15.31
N ASP A 234 -13.52 -11.74 -14.28
CA ASP A 234 -14.81 -11.33 -13.71
C ASP A 234 -14.75 -9.93 -13.09
N GLN A 235 -13.61 -9.57 -12.50
CA GLN A 235 -13.39 -8.25 -11.91
C GLN A 235 -13.19 -7.18 -13.01
N ALA A 236 -12.41 -7.48 -14.04
CA ALA A 236 -12.27 -6.60 -15.20
C ALA A 236 -13.62 -6.35 -15.87
N LYS A 237 -14.42 -7.42 -16.05
CA LYS A 237 -15.77 -7.31 -16.60
C LYS A 237 -16.67 -6.42 -15.75
N LEU A 238 -16.70 -6.61 -14.42
CA LEU A 238 -17.51 -5.80 -13.49
C LEU A 238 -17.17 -4.31 -13.59
N ILE A 239 -15.88 -3.98 -13.64
CA ILE A 239 -15.40 -2.60 -13.76
C ILE A 239 -15.80 -2.01 -15.13
N ASN A 240 -15.62 -2.75 -16.22
CA ASN A 240 -15.98 -2.30 -17.56
C ASN A 240 -17.50 -2.12 -17.71
N ASP A 241 -18.30 -3.02 -17.14
CA ASP A 241 -19.76 -2.91 -17.14
C ASP A 241 -20.22 -1.66 -16.34
N THR A 242 -19.56 -1.36 -15.21
CA THR A 242 -19.79 -0.12 -14.45
C THR A 242 -19.60 1.11 -15.33
N LYS A 243 -18.46 1.21 -16.01
CA LYS A 243 -18.15 2.35 -16.91
C LYS A 243 -19.15 2.44 -18.05
N LYS A 244 -19.50 1.32 -18.68
CA LYS A 244 -20.45 1.25 -19.78
C LYS A 244 -21.86 1.75 -19.37
N ASN A 245 -22.24 1.49 -18.12
CA ASN A 245 -23.53 1.89 -17.56
C ASN A 245 -23.52 3.32 -16.96
N GLY A 246 -22.43 4.07 -17.08
CA GLY A 246 -22.29 5.44 -16.60
C GLY A 246 -22.00 5.56 -15.10
N GLY A 247 -21.65 4.47 -14.43
CA GLY A 247 -21.18 4.46 -13.05
C GLY A 247 -19.72 4.90 -12.94
N ARG A 248 -19.32 5.38 -11.76
CA ARG A 248 -17.94 5.78 -11.48
C ARG A 248 -17.10 4.59 -11.02
N VAL A 249 -15.85 4.57 -11.43
CA VAL A 249 -14.81 3.67 -10.91
C VAL A 249 -14.04 4.41 -9.84
N ILE A 250 -14.17 3.97 -8.60
CA ILE A 250 -13.59 4.60 -7.41
C ILE A 250 -12.49 3.67 -6.87
N ALA A 251 -11.24 4.06 -7.02
CA ALA A 251 -10.13 3.30 -6.47
C ALA A 251 -10.03 3.50 -4.95
N VAL A 252 -9.91 2.41 -4.21
CA VAL A 252 -9.60 2.43 -2.79
C VAL A 252 -8.10 2.20 -2.62
N GLY A 253 -7.37 3.28 -2.39
CA GLY A 253 -5.92 3.31 -2.28
C GLY A 253 -5.20 3.55 -3.60
N THR A 254 -4.00 4.11 -3.47
CA THR A 254 -3.11 4.37 -4.59
C THR A 254 -2.64 3.09 -5.28
N THR A 255 -2.64 1.96 -4.57
CA THR A 255 -2.31 0.64 -5.13
C THR A 255 -3.39 0.15 -6.08
N SER A 256 -4.66 0.29 -5.74
CA SER A 256 -5.78 -0.01 -6.64
C SER A 256 -5.77 0.91 -7.86
N CYS A 257 -5.51 2.20 -7.66
CA CYS A 257 -5.35 3.17 -8.74
C CYS A 257 -4.24 2.74 -9.72
N ARG A 258 -3.05 2.45 -9.22
CA ARG A 258 -1.90 2.03 -10.05
C ARG A 258 -2.17 0.72 -10.78
N THR A 259 -2.85 -0.24 -10.15
CA THR A 259 -3.26 -1.48 -10.79
C THR A 259 -4.22 -1.22 -11.96
N LEU A 260 -5.26 -0.45 -11.72
CA LEU A 260 -6.28 -0.12 -12.74
C LEU A 260 -5.66 0.63 -13.92
N GLU A 261 -4.86 1.66 -13.65
CA GLU A 261 -4.21 2.44 -14.70
C GLU A 261 -3.18 1.62 -15.50
N SER A 262 -2.54 0.62 -14.88
CA SER A 262 -1.64 -0.32 -15.56
C SER A 262 -2.38 -1.35 -16.42
N ALA A 263 -3.55 -1.81 -15.96
CA ALA A 263 -4.36 -2.82 -16.66
C ALA A 263 -5.27 -2.24 -17.75
N THR A 264 -5.42 -0.91 -17.80
CA THR A 264 -6.34 -0.23 -18.73
C THR A 264 -5.61 0.20 -19.99
N GLY A 265 -6.16 -0.19 -21.15
CA GLY A 265 -5.68 0.23 -22.45
C GLY A 265 -6.02 1.70 -22.78
N GLU A 266 -5.47 2.22 -23.89
CA GLU A 266 -5.78 3.57 -24.38
C GLU A 266 -7.26 3.73 -24.78
N ASP A 267 -7.94 2.61 -25.00
CA ASP A 267 -9.39 2.53 -25.27
C ASP A 267 -10.25 2.67 -23.99
N GLY A 268 -9.63 2.80 -22.82
CA GLY A 268 -10.29 2.91 -21.53
C GLY A 268 -10.88 1.60 -21.02
N ILE A 269 -10.53 0.46 -21.63
CA ILE A 269 -11.00 -0.87 -21.25
C ILE A 269 -9.99 -1.53 -20.29
N VAL A 270 -10.47 -1.94 -19.13
CA VAL A 270 -9.69 -2.73 -18.16
C VAL A 270 -9.53 -4.14 -18.70
N LYS A 271 -8.30 -4.62 -18.78
CA LYS A 271 -7.97 -5.96 -19.25
C LYS A 271 -7.77 -6.92 -18.08
N ALA A 272 -8.30 -8.13 -18.21
CA ALA A 272 -7.91 -9.24 -17.34
C ALA A 272 -6.45 -9.59 -17.65
N THR A 273 -5.57 -9.36 -16.68
CA THR A 273 -4.14 -9.53 -16.88
C THR A 273 -3.39 -9.64 -15.55
N SER A 274 -2.20 -10.17 -15.62
CA SER A 274 -1.23 -10.12 -14.51
C SER A 274 0.12 -9.70 -15.04
N GLY A 275 0.90 -9.03 -14.21
CA GLY A 275 2.22 -8.57 -14.62
C GLY A 275 2.89 -7.67 -13.59
N TRP A 276 3.98 -7.08 -14.01
CA TRP A 276 4.75 -6.14 -13.20
C TRP A 276 4.48 -4.72 -13.65
N THR A 277 4.22 -3.82 -12.69
CA THR A 277 4.02 -2.39 -12.98
C THR A 277 5.09 -1.55 -12.30
N GLU A 278 5.61 -0.59 -13.05
CA GLU A 278 6.47 0.49 -12.60
C GLU A 278 5.83 1.85 -12.88
N ILE A 279 4.50 1.84 -13.02
CA ILE A 279 3.75 3.05 -13.38
C ILE A 279 4.02 4.15 -12.36
N PHE A 280 4.46 5.29 -12.86
CA PHE A 280 4.67 6.51 -12.09
C PHE A 280 3.67 7.57 -12.54
N ILE A 281 2.73 7.89 -11.65
CA ILE A 281 1.67 8.86 -11.90
C ILE A 281 2.03 10.16 -11.20
N TYR A 282 2.15 11.23 -11.97
CA TYR A 282 2.44 12.59 -11.50
C TYR A 282 1.70 13.62 -12.38
N PRO A 283 1.62 14.91 -12.02
CA PRO A 283 0.89 15.92 -12.77
C PRO A 283 1.24 15.93 -14.26
N GLY A 284 0.21 15.89 -15.10
CA GLY A 284 0.30 15.68 -16.55
C GLY A 284 -0.12 14.28 -17.00
N TYR A 285 -0.24 13.32 -16.06
CA TYR A 285 -0.76 11.98 -16.37
C TYR A 285 -2.26 12.07 -16.70
N ARG A 286 -2.67 11.36 -17.77
CA ARG A 286 -4.08 11.24 -18.17
C ARG A 286 -4.65 9.92 -17.64
N PHE A 287 -5.55 10.00 -16.68
CA PHE A 287 -6.23 8.84 -16.15
C PHE A 287 -7.13 8.19 -17.21
N LYS A 288 -7.06 6.86 -17.30
CA LYS A 288 -7.80 6.04 -18.27
C LYS A 288 -8.96 5.29 -17.64
N CYS A 289 -8.88 5.01 -16.35
CA CYS A 289 -9.81 4.14 -15.66
C CYS A 289 -10.57 4.83 -14.53
N ILE A 290 -9.85 5.41 -13.55
CA ILE A 290 -10.49 5.86 -12.32
C ILE A 290 -11.16 7.24 -12.49
N ASP A 291 -12.30 7.39 -11.81
CA ASP A 291 -13.05 8.64 -11.73
C ASP A 291 -12.84 9.35 -10.38
N ALA A 292 -12.59 8.56 -9.33
CA ALA A 292 -12.39 9.05 -7.98
C ALA A 292 -11.43 8.14 -7.19
N LEU A 293 -10.91 8.66 -6.09
CA LEU A 293 -9.91 7.98 -5.26
C LEU A 293 -10.18 8.18 -3.77
N ILE A 294 -10.21 7.09 -3.02
CA ILE A 294 -10.13 7.10 -1.55
C ILE A 294 -8.68 6.80 -1.18
N THR A 295 -8.07 7.63 -0.36
CA THR A 295 -6.65 7.50 0.00
C THR A 295 -6.37 8.02 1.41
N ASN A 296 -5.19 7.71 1.97
CA ASN A 296 -4.69 8.37 3.17
C ASN A 296 -3.97 9.68 2.80
N PHE A 297 -3.62 10.48 3.81
CA PHE A 297 -2.70 11.59 3.62
C PHE A 297 -1.26 11.10 3.51
N HIS A 298 -0.52 11.63 2.53
CA HIS A 298 0.80 11.16 2.13
C HIS A 298 1.93 12.09 2.60
N LEU A 299 3.16 11.55 2.61
CA LEU A 299 4.38 12.30 2.95
C LEU A 299 4.65 13.47 2.01
N PRO A 300 5.25 14.57 2.53
CA PRO A 300 5.85 15.57 1.67
C PRO A 300 6.81 14.94 0.66
N GLU A 301 6.85 15.48 -0.54
CA GLU A 301 7.78 15.09 -1.62
C GLU A 301 7.67 13.61 -2.05
N SER A 302 6.58 12.92 -1.69
CA SER A 302 6.37 11.51 -2.04
C SER A 302 5.73 11.32 -3.41
N THR A 303 6.01 10.16 -4.02
CA THR A 303 5.36 9.75 -5.27
C THR A 303 3.84 9.65 -5.15
N LEU A 304 3.32 9.37 -3.95
CA LEU A 304 1.89 9.27 -3.70
C LEU A 304 1.23 10.66 -3.64
N LEU A 305 1.92 11.66 -3.09
CA LEU A 305 1.44 13.06 -3.15
C LEU A 305 1.41 13.55 -4.61
N MET A 306 2.37 13.11 -5.42
CA MET A 306 2.38 13.43 -6.86
C MET A 306 1.20 12.77 -7.59
N LEU A 307 0.84 11.53 -7.25
CA LEU A 307 -0.30 10.82 -7.82
C LEU A 307 -1.62 11.54 -7.54
N VAL A 308 -1.89 11.89 -6.29
CA VAL A 308 -3.14 12.61 -5.94
C VAL A 308 -3.16 14.01 -6.56
N SER A 309 -1.98 14.65 -6.71
CA SER A 309 -1.84 15.93 -7.41
C SER A 309 -2.11 15.81 -8.92
N ALA A 310 -1.82 14.65 -9.51
CA ALA A 310 -2.20 14.38 -10.91
C ALA A 310 -3.71 14.28 -11.09
N LEU A 311 -4.43 13.74 -10.07
CA LEU A 311 -5.88 13.52 -10.16
C LEU A 311 -6.70 14.81 -9.98
N ALA A 312 -6.35 15.63 -8.99
CA ALA A 312 -7.14 16.81 -8.62
C ALA A 312 -6.50 18.16 -9.00
N GLY A 313 -5.25 18.13 -9.43
CA GLY A 313 -4.42 19.33 -9.61
C GLY A 313 -3.57 19.65 -8.39
N LYS A 314 -2.32 20.02 -8.63
CA LYS A 314 -1.32 20.24 -7.58
C LYS A 314 -1.75 21.32 -6.57
N GLU A 315 -2.27 22.45 -7.05
CA GLU A 315 -2.65 23.58 -6.19
C GLU A 315 -3.76 23.20 -5.22
N LYS A 316 -4.79 22.49 -5.69
CA LYS A 316 -5.91 22.04 -4.86
C LYS A 316 -5.46 21.02 -3.82
N ILE A 317 -4.60 20.08 -4.19
CA ILE A 317 -4.03 19.10 -3.26
C ILE A 317 -3.15 19.78 -2.20
N MET A 318 -2.24 20.67 -2.60
CA MET A 318 -1.39 21.36 -1.63
C MET A 318 -2.21 22.19 -0.65
N HIS A 319 -3.23 22.90 -1.12
CA HIS A 319 -4.18 23.59 -0.25
C HIS A 319 -4.91 22.64 0.72
N ALA A 320 -5.43 21.52 0.21
CA ALA A 320 -6.10 20.51 1.06
C ALA A 320 -5.17 19.95 2.15
N TYR A 321 -3.88 19.75 1.84
CA TYR A 321 -2.88 19.27 2.80
C TYR A 321 -2.52 20.34 3.85
N GLU A 322 -2.44 21.62 3.45
CA GLU A 322 -2.27 22.73 4.40
C GLU A 322 -3.45 22.80 5.39
N VAL A 323 -4.69 22.70 4.86
CA VAL A 323 -5.90 22.65 5.70
C VAL A 323 -5.88 21.40 6.60
N ALA A 324 -5.48 20.25 6.09
CA ALA A 324 -5.38 19.01 6.89
C ALA A 324 -4.40 19.17 8.07
N VAL A 325 -3.26 19.82 7.87
CA VAL A 325 -2.30 20.11 8.94
C VAL A 325 -2.92 21.08 9.95
N GLN A 326 -3.55 22.18 9.51
CA GLN A 326 -4.20 23.17 10.37
C GLN A 326 -5.33 22.56 11.22
N GLU A 327 -6.15 21.71 10.61
CA GLU A 327 -7.26 21.00 11.24
C GLU A 327 -6.80 19.75 12.01
N ARG A 328 -5.49 19.52 12.09
CA ARG A 328 -4.86 18.41 12.82
C ARG A 328 -5.40 17.03 12.41
N TYR A 329 -5.52 16.79 11.12
CA TYR A 329 -5.72 15.43 10.59
C TYR A 329 -4.54 14.54 10.96
N ARG A 330 -4.79 13.23 11.02
CA ARG A 330 -3.78 12.21 11.23
C ARG A 330 -3.23 11.75 9.87
N PHE A 331 -1.93 11.60 9.76
CA PHE A 331 -1.25 11.29 8.51
C PHE A 331 -0.75 9.85 8.46
N PHE A 332 -0.57 9.32 7.25
CA PHE A 332 -0.04 8.04 6.85
C PHE A 332 -0.93 6.83 7.15
N SER A 333 -0.31 5.63 7.33
CA SER A 333 -0.96 4.32 7.31
C SER A 333 -2.12 4.16 8.27
N PHE A 334 -2.01 4.69 9.49
CA PHE A 334 -3.06 4.68 10.50
C PHE A 334 -3.75 6.04 10.66
N GLY A 335 -3.50 6.93 9.72
CA GLY A 335 -4.09 8.27 9.70
C GLY A 335 -5.52 8.30 9.20
N ASP A 336 -5.96 9.51 8.89
CA ASP A 336 -7.28 9.80 8.36
C ASP A 336 -7.32 9.63 6.84
N ALA A 337 -8.50 9.73 6.26
CA ALA A 337 -8.75 9.51 4.85
C ALA A 337 -9.06 10.81 4.10
N MET A 338 -8.77 10.77 2.80
CA MET A 338 -9.21 11.75 1.81
C MET A 338 -10.02 11.02 0.74
N PHE A 339 -11.12 11.61 0.32
CA PHE A 339 -11.88 11.20 -0.86
C PHE A 339 -11.83 12.29 -1.91
N ILE A 340 -11.28 11.99 -3.07
CA ILE A 340 -11.11 12.90 -4.20
C ILE A 340 -12.10 12.47 -5.28
N SER A 341 -13.10 13.30 -5.60
CA SER A 341 -14.12 12.92 -6.58
C SER A 341 -14.54 14.07 -7.50
#